data_a3c7a650733dcd95bee74383eb430fe1
#
_entry.id   a3c7a650733dcd95bee74383eb430fe1
#
_cell.length_a   1.000
_cell.length_b   1.000
_cell.length_c   1.000
_cell.angle_alpha   90.00
_cell.angle_beta   90.00
_cell.angle_gamma   90.00
#
_symmetry.space_group_name_H-M   'P 1'
#
loop_
_entity.id
_entity.type
_entity.pdbx_description
1 polymer ?
#
loop_
_entity_poly.entity_id
_entity_poly.type
_entity_poly.pdbx_seq_one_letter_code
_entity_poly.pdbx_strand_id
1 'polypeptide(L)'
;MQGKVVALYITKNDAQKTRLTPEEIYVDANGIKNDKFYAKDPQRAILITAIQSYELTKENNIDLEWGILGENILIDISPYHLLPGETLKIGDTILQITQKCTLCKGLTSINSKLPKLLKKDRGIFAKVIEGSSTIAINDSVAIL
;
A
#
# COMPACT_ATOMS: atom_id res chain seq x y z
N MET A 1 5.45 -10.54 -14.21
CA MET A 1 6.35 -9.96 -13.18
C MET A 1 5.92 -10.49 -11.81
N GLN A 2 6.86 -10.96 -11.03
CA GLN A 2 6.55 -11.56 -9.73
C GLN A 2 7.43 -10.99 -8.63
N GLY A 3 6.87 -10.92 -7.44
CA GLY A 3 7.55 -10.46 -6.25
C GLY A 3 6.88 -11.04 -5.01
N LYS A 4 7.04 -10.39 -3.89
CA LYS A 4 6.46 -10.82 -2.63
C LYS A 4 6.11 -9.64 -1.73
N VAL A 5 5.25 -9.91 -0.75
CA VAL A 5 4.93 -8.98 0.33
C VAL A 5 6.09 -8.94 1.30
N VAL A 6 6.63 -7.75 1.57
CA VAL A 6 7.77 -7.58 2.49
C VAL A 6 7.35 -7.03 3.84
N ALA A 7 6.26 -6.27 3.93
CA ALA A 7 5.75 -5.76 5.19
C ALA A 7 4.26 -5.45 5.08
N LEU A 8 3.58 -5.45 6.22
CA LEU A 8 2.15 -5.15 6.33
C LEU A 8 1.92 -4.15 7.45
N TYR A 9 0.99 -3.23 7.26
CA TYR A 9 0.67 -2.18 8.23
C TYR A 9 -0.83 -1.96 8.30
N ILE A 10 -1.34 -1.79 9.51
CA ILE A 10 -2.69 -1.30 9.75
C ILE A 10 -2.63 -0.16 10.75
N THR A 11 -3.58 0.75 10.67
CA THR A 11 -3.73 1.84 11.64
C THR A 11 -5.02 1.62 12.40
N LYS A 12 -4.93 1.51 13.72
CA LYS A 12 -6.11 1.31 14.56
C LYS A 12 -7.00 2.56 14.51
N ASN A 13 -8.29 2.34 14.56
CA ASN A 13 -9.26 3.43 14.64
C ASN A 13 -9.44 3.87 16.09
N ASP A 14 -8.36 4.38 16.69
CA ASP A 14 -8.36 4.91 18.06
C ASP A 14 -7.87 6.36 18.04
N ALA A 15 -7.88 7.01 19.21
CA ALA A 15 -7.50 8.43 19.34
C ALA A 15 -6.04 8.66 18.95
N GLN A 16 -5.16 7.69 19.23
CA GLN A 16 -3.73 7.78 18.95
C GLN A 16 -3.40 7.40 17.50
N LYS A 17 -4.34 6.80 16.76
CA LYS A 17 -4.07 6.28 15.42
C LYS A 17 -2.87 5.33 15.41
N THR A 18 -2.87 4.38 16.35
CA THR A 18 -1.77 3.44 16.55
C THR A 18 -1.49 2.64 15.28
N ARG A 19 -0.23 2.65 14.86
CA ARG A 19 0.23 1.92 13.68
C ARG A 19 0.77 0.56 14.10
N LEU A 20 0.22 -0.51 13.54
CA LEU A 20 0.63 -1.89 13.81
C LEU A 20 1.32 -2.50 12.61
N THR A 21 2.22 -3.45 12.87
CA THR A 21 2.97 -4.19 11.83
C THR A 21 2.68 -5.68 11.94
N PRO A 22 1.45 -6.12 11.58
CA PRO A 22 1.08 -7.52 11.70
C PRO A 22 1.83 -8.41 10.69
N GLU A 23 1.92 -9.70 10.99
CA GLU A 23 2.48 -10.67 10.04
C GLU A 23 1.47 -11.07 8.97
N GLU A 24 0.19 -10.88 9.24
CA GLU A 24 -0.88 -11.14 8.28
C GLU A 24 -2.04 -10.16 8.48
N ILE A 25 -2.80 -9.93 7.42
CA ILE A 25 -4.00 -9.09 7.43
C ILE A 25 -5.14 -9.87 6.79
N TYR A 26 -6.37 -9.58 7.22
CA TYR A 26 -7.57 -10.12 6.60
C TYR A 26 -8.19 -9.05 5.69
N VAL A 27 -8.43 -9.40 4.44
CA VAL A 27 -8.94 -8.48 3.43
C VAL A 27 -10.24 -8.97 2.82
N ASP A 28 -11.12 -8.02 2.49
CA ASP A 28 -12.36 -8.27 1.76
C ASP A 28 -12.71 -7.05 0.90
N ALA A 29 -13.88 -7.06 0.29
CA ALA A 29 -14.32 -5.97 -0.59
C ALA A 29 -14.39 -4.59 0.10
N ASN A 30 -14.42 -4.55 1.42
CA ASN A 30 -14.49 -3.30 2.21
C ASN A 30 -13.12 -2.80 2.65
N GLY A 31 -12.06 -3.55 2.41
CA GLY A 31 -10.71 -3.18 2.79
C GLY A 31 -10.05 -4.18 3.72
N ILE A 32 -9.27 -3.69 4.67
CA ILE A 32 -8.51 -4.50 5.62
C ILE A 32 -9.19 -4.43 6.98
N LYS A 33 -9.56 -5.59 7.54
CA LYS A 33 -10.18 -5.64 8.87
C LYS A 33 -9.26 -5.07 9.93
N ASN A 34 -9.83 -4.34 10.85
CA ASN A 34 -9.16 -3.65 11.96
C ASN A 34 -8.35 -2.41 11.54
N ASP A 35 -8.33 -2.07 10.25
CA ASP A 35 -7.73 -0.82 9.79
C ASP A 35 -8.77 0.31 9.84
N LYS A 36 -8.33 1.54 10.14
CA LYS A 36 -9.22 2.70 10.27
C LYS A 36 -10.02 3.02 9.01
N PHE A 37 -9.53 2.60 7.85
CA PHE A 37 -10.20 2.86 6.58
C PHE A 37 -11.16 1.73 6.15
N TYR A 38 -11.27 0.68 6.96
CA TYR A 38 -12.18 -0.41 6.65
C TYR A 38 -13.62 0.09 6.52
N ALA A 39 -14.29 -0.28 5.43
CA ALA A 39 -15.69 0.07 5.14
C ALA A 39 -15.96 1.59 5.02
N LYS A 40 -14.92 2.40 4.85
CA LYS A 40 -15.08 3.85 4.64
C LYS A 40 -15.28 4.16 3.16
N ASP A 41 -14.24 3.97 2.36
CA ASP A 41 -14.27 4.18 0.91
C ASP A 41 -13.55 3.01 0.24
N PRO A 42 -14.27 2.07 -0.39
CA PRO A 42 -13.66 0.89 -1.00
C PRO A 42 -12.60 1.23 -2.06
N GLN A 43 -12.71 2.41 -2.70
CA GLN A 43 -11.75 2.84 -3.72
C GLN A 43 -10.42 3.28 -3.13
N ARG A 44 -10.36 3.51 -1.82
CA ARG A 44 -9.19 4.05 -1.13
C ARG A 44 -8.89 3.33 0.19
N ALA A 45 -9.34 2.10 0.34
CA ALA A 45 -9.23 1.37 1.59
C ALA A 45 -7.92 0.59 1.74
N ILE A 46 -7.24 0.26 0.64
CA ILE A 46 -5.99 -0.50 0.67
C ILE A 46 -4.94 0.27 -0.14
N LEU A 47 -3.88 0.69 0.52
CA LEU A 47 -2.76 1.38 -0.14
C LEU A 47 -1.57 0.42 -0.27
N ILE A 48 -1.09 0.26 -1.49
CA ILE A 48 0.06 -0.59 -1.82
C ILE A 48 1.22 0.31 -2.23
N THR A 49 2.37 0.13 -1.59
CA THR A 49 3.61 0.83 -1.93
C THR A 49 4.70 -0.20 -2.21
N ALA A 50 5.62 0.14 -3.10
CA ALA A 50 6.76 -0.70 -3.43
C ALA A 50 8.03 -0.17 -2.76
N ILE A 51 8.97 -1.07 -2.46
CA ILE A 51 10.25 -0.69 -1.86
C ILE A 51 11.03 0.30 -2.74
N GLN A 52 10.78 0.29 -4.05
CA GLN A 52 11.40 1.24 -4.98
C GLN A 52 11.10 2.70 -4.64
N SER A 53 9.96 2.99 -4.00
CA SER A 53 9.67 4.34 -3.51
C SER A 53 10.67 4.77 -2.45
N TYR A 54 11.00 3.86 -1.53
CA TYR A 54 11.98 4.11 -0.48
C TYR A 54 13.41 4.18 -1.02
N GLU A 55 13.72 3.37 -2.01
CA GLU A 55 15.02 3.44 -2.71
C GLU A 55 15.19 4.79 -3.40
N LEU A 56 14.13 5.28 -4.05
CA LEU A 56 14.13 6.58 -4.73
C LEU A 56 14.39 7.74 -3.74
N THR A 57 13.75 7.71 -2.58
CA THR A 57 13.98 8.74 -1.56
C THR A 57 15.41 8.67 -1.03
N LYS A 58 15.92 7.47 -0.80
CA LYS A 58 17.29 7.28 -0.31
C LYS A 58 18.33 7.78 -1.30
N GLU A 59 18.12 7.56 -2.59
CA GLU A 59 18.98 8.08 -3.65
C GLU A 59 19.02 9.61 -3.67
N ASN A 60 18.00 10.25 -3.13
CA ASN A 60 17.91 11.72 -3.01
C ASN A 60 18.21 12.20 -1.59
N ASN A 61 18.95 11.41 -0.82
CA ASN A 61 19.41 11.73 0.53
C ASN A 61 18.26 11.93 1.53
N ILE A 62 17.12 11.28 1.30
CA ILE A 62 15.98 11.27 2.22
C ILE A 62 15.83 9.83 2.70
N ASP A 63 16.23 9.58 3.95
CA ASP A 63 16.16 8.25 4.55
C ASP A 63 14.85 8.11 5.32
N LEU A 64 13.96 7.24 4.84
CA LEU A 64 12.66 7.01 5.42
C LEU A 64 12.54 5.57 5.90
N GLU A 65 11.88 5.38 7.05
CA GLU A 65 11.51 4.05 7.50
C GLU A 65 10.31 3.54 6.71
N TRP A 66 10.29 2.25 6.40
CA TRP A 66 9.16 1.61 5.77
C TRP A 66 7.88 1.83 6.61
N GLY A 67 6.78 2.05 5.95
CA GLY A 67 5.49 2.31 6.58
C GLY A 67 5.14 3.78 6.71
N ILE A 68 6.13 4.67 6.65
CA ILE A 68 5.89 6.10 6.85
C ILE A 68 5.08 6.74 5.72
N LEU A 69 5.06 6.14 4.54
CA LEU A 69 4.27 6.64 3.41
C LEU A 69 2.78 6.31 3.54
N GLY A 70 2.39 5.62 4.60
CA GLY A 70 0.98 5.33 4.89
C GLY A 70 0.46 4.06 4.26
N GLU A 71 1.31 3.25 3.68
CA GLU A 71 0.90 2.01 3.02
C GLU A 71 0.37 0.97 4.01
N ASN A 72 -0.49 0.11 3.49
CA ASN A 72 -0.94 -1.11 4.18
C ASN A 72 -0.11 -2.31 3.75
N ILE A 73 0.24 -2.38 2.46
CA ILE A 73 0.98 -3.51 1.89
C ILE A 73 2.22 -2.95 1.20
N LEU A 74 3.39 -3.41 1.63
CA LEU A 74 4.66 -3.06 1.02
C LEU A 74 5.16 -4.28 0.24
N ILE A 75 5.43 -4.10 -1.06
CA ILE A 75 5.85 -5.17 -1.96
C ILE A 75 7.21 -4.84 -2.57
N ASP A 76 7.90 -5.84 -3.10
CA ASP A 76 9.25 -5.70 -3.64
C ASP A 76 9.31 -5.55 -5.17
N ILE A 77 8.16 -5.44 -5.83
CA ILE A 77 8.10 -5.08 -7.25
C ILE A 77 7.25 -3.84 -7.42
N SER A 78 7.55 -3.01 -8.40
CA SER A 78 6.81 -1.77 -8.61
C SER A 78 5.54 -2.02 -9.42
N PRO A 79 4.35 -1.71 -8.85
CA PRO A 79 3.09 -1.84 -9.56
C PRO A 79 2.64 -0.52 -10.19
N TYR A 80 3.48 0.52 -10.19
CA TYR A 80 3.03 1.89 -10.50
C TYR A 80 2.69 2.13 -11.96
N HIS A 81 3.06 1.21 -12.85
CA HIS A 81 2.66 1.26 -14.26
C HIS A 81 1.22 0.78 -14.48
N LEU A 82 0.61 0.16 -13.48
CA LEU A 82 -0.75 -0.35 -13.59
C LEU A 82 -1.76 0.80 -13.62
N LEU A 83 -2.75 0.66 -14.48
CA LEU A 83 -3.83 1.64 -14.63
C LEU A 83 -5.06 1.20 -13.84
N PRO A 84 -5.97 2.13 -13.49
CA PRO A 84 -7.24 1.75 -12.87
C PRO A 84 -7.95 0.67 -13.69
N GLY A 85 -8.45 -0.35 -13.01
CA GLY A 85 -9.10 -1.50 -13.64
C GLY A 85 -8.17 -2.68 -13.87
N GLU A 86 -6.86 -2.48 -13.90
CA GLU A 86 -5.92 -3.58 -14.01
C GLU A 86 -5.80 -4.30 -12.67
N THR A 87 -5.31 -5.54 -12.70
CA THR A 87 -5.32 -6.41 -11.52
C THR A 87 -3.93 -6.92 -11.17
N LEU A 88 -3.79 -7.26 -9.89
CA LEU A 88 -2.65 -8.02 -9.40
C LEU A 88 -3.14 -9.06 -8.41
N LYS A 89 -2.36 -10.11 -8.26
CA LYS A 89 -2.68 -11.19 -7.33
C LYS A 89 -1.68 -11.19 -6.17
N ILE A 90 -2.19 -11.20 -4.96
CA ILE A 90 -1.36 -11.32 -3.75
C ILE A 90 -1.86 -12.54 -2.98
N GLY A 91 -1.01 -13.56 -2.86
CA GLY A 91 -1.43 -14.85 -2.32
C GLY A 91 -2.58 -15.40 -3.17
N ASP A 92 -3.71 -15.66 -2.53
CA ASP A 92 -4.92 -16.13 -3.20
C ASP A 92 -5.94 -15.03 -3.49
N THR A 93 -5.57 -13.78 -3.28
CA THR A 93 -6.48 -12.63 -3.41
C THR A 93 -6.21 -11.89 -4.71
N ILE A 94 -7.26 -11.59 -5.46
CA ILE A 94 -7.18 -10.74 -6.63
C ILE A 94 -7.61 -9.33 -6.25
N LEU A 95 -6.72 -8.37 -6.49
CA LEU A 95 -6.98 -6.96 -6.25
C LEU A 95 -7.02 -6.20 -7.57
N GLN A 96 -7.92 -5.23 -7.64
CA GLN A 96 -8.03 -4.35 -8.80
C GLN A 96 -7.58 -2.95 -8.42
N ILE A 97 -6.72 -2.36 -9.24
CA ILE A 97 -6.25 -1.00 -9.04
C ILE A 97 -7.42 -0.03 -9.21
N THR A 98 -7.60 0.86 -8.27
CA THR A 98 -8.65 1.87 -8.30
C THR A 98 -8.15 3.23 -8.72
N GLN A 99 -7.06 3.70 -8.10
CA GLN A 99 -6.46 5.00 -8.41
C GLN A 99 -5.06 5.09 -7.84
N LYS A 100 -4.27 6.02 -8.36
CA LYS A 100 -2.97 6.35 -7.78
C LYS A 100 -3.16 7.18 -6.51
N CYS A 101 -2.24 7.01 -5.57
CA CYS A 101 -2.22 7.85 -4.38
C CYS A 101 -1.55 9.19 -4.71
N THR A 102 -2.35 10.25 -4.69
CA THR A 102 -1.89 11.60 -5.04
C THR A 102 -1.91 12.56 -3.85
N LEU A 103 -2.18 12.06 -2.64
CA LEU A 103 -2.27 12.90 -1.45
C LEU A 103 -0.89 13.37 -1.01
N CYS A 104 -0.71 14.68 -0.90
CA CYS A 104 0.59 15.30 -0.61
C CYS A 104 0.74 15.85 0.81
N LYS A 105 -0.37 16.08 1.54
CA LYS A 105 -0.33 16.74 2.85
C LYS A 105 0.62 16.09 3.86
N GLY A 106 0.52 14.78 4.02
CA GLY A 106 1.38 14.06 4.95
C GLY A 106 2.84 14.04 4.52
N LEU A 107 3.10 14.05 3.22
CA LEU A 107 4.46 14.03 2.69
C LEU A 107 5.22 15.32 2.98
N THR A 108 4.57 16.47 2.84
CA THR A 108 5.19 17.76 3.11
C THR A 108 5.65 17.87 4.55
N SER A 109 4.89 17.32 5.50
CA SER A 109 5.29 17.31 6.91
C SER A 109 6.54 16.47 7.17
N ILE A 110 6.77 15.44 6.38
CA ILE A 110 7.95 14.58 6.51
C ILE A 110 9.16 15.27 5.88
N ASN A 111 9.02 15.74 4.64
CA ASN A 111 10.06 16.46 3.91
C ASN A 111 9.41 17.19 2.73
N SER A 112 9.73 18.47 2.58
CA SER A 112 9.13 19.32 1.56
C SER A 112 9.41 18.89 0.12
N LYS A 113 10.44 18.05 -0.10
CA LYS A 113 10.80 17.55 -1.44
C LYS A 113 10.00 16.32 -1.85
N LEU A 114 9.38 15.63 -0.90
CA LEU A 114 8.69 14.36 -1.17
C LEU A 114 7.51 14.47 -2.14
N PRO A 115 6.63 15.48 -2.06
CA PRO A 115 5.51 15.55 -2.99
C PRO A 115 5.93 15.54 -4.46
N LYS A 116 6.99 16.23 -4.79
CA LYS A 116 7.51 16.27 -6.16
C LYS A 116 8.23 14.97 -6.53
N LEU A 117 9.07 14.48 -5.61
CA LEU A 117 9.87 13.27 -5.82
C LEU A 117 9.00 12.03 -6.00
N LEU A 118 7.95 11.90 -5.20
CA LEU A 118 7.06 10.74 -5.19
C LEU A 118 5.75 10.98 -5.95
N LYS A 119 5.71 11.95 -6.84
CA LYS A 119 4.48 12.29 -7.58
C LYS A 119 3.82 11.08 -8.26
N LYS A 120 4.62 10.17 -8.81
CA LYS A 120 4.15 8.96 -9.52
C LYS A 120 4.49 7.67 -8.79
N ASP A 121 5.25 7.74 -7.71
CA ASP A 121 5.86 6.58 -7.07
C ASP A 121 5.56 6.48 -5.57
N ARG A 122 4.47 7.09 -5.10
CA ARG A 122 4.08 7.00 -3.70
C ARG A 122 3.35 5.70 -3.39
N GLY A 123 2.41 5.32 -4.25
CA GLY A 123 1.59 4.15 -4.01
C GLY A 123 0.37 4.12 -4.91
N ILE A 124 -0.33 3.01 -4.86
CA ILE A 124 -1.60 2.83 -5.57
C ILE A 124 -2.64 2.28 -4.62
N PHE A 125 -3.88 2.70 -4.82
CA PHE A 125 -5.01 2.11 -4.12
C PHE A 125 -5.56 0.93 -4.90
N ALA A 126 -6.02 -0.08 -4.17
CA ALA A 126 -6.61 -1.27 -4.75
C ALA A 126 -7.78 -1.74 -3.90
N LYS A 127 -8.65 -2.55 -4.50
CA LYS A 127 -9.76 -3.20 -3.80
C LYS A 127 -9.76 -4.68 -4.14
N VAL A 128 -10.24 -5.49 -3.22
CA VAL A 128 -10.43 -6.93 -3.45
C VAL A 128 -11.64 -7.12 -4.35
N ILE A 129 -11.45 -7.79 -5.48
CA ILE A 129 -12.54 -8.11 -6.41
C ILE A 129 -12.87 -9.60 -6.41
N GLU A 130 -11.96 -10.43 -5.92
CA GLU A 130 -12.16 -11.87 -5.88
C GLU A 130 -11.45 -12.44 -4.66
N GLY A 131 -12.18 -13.27 -3.93
CA GLY A 131 -11.70 -13.84 -2.70
C GLY A 131 -11.91 -12.91 -1.51
N SER A 132 -11.93 -13.50 -0.34
CA SER A 132 -11.92 -12.85 0.95
C SER A 132 -10.96 -13.70 1.73
N SER A 133 -9.75 -13.21 1.96
CA SER A 133 -8.70 -14.07 2.49
C SER A 133 -7.64 -13.30 3.27
N THR A 134 -6.70 -14.05 3.81
CA THR A 134 -5.56 -13.53 4.54
C THR A 134 -4.42 -13.25 3.57
N ILE A 135 -3.78 -12.09 3.74
CA ILE A 135 -2.52 -11.76 3.09
C ILE A 135 -1.46 -11.75 4.17
N ALA A 136 -0.36 -12.46 3.93
CA ALA A 136 0.73 -12.60 4.89
C ALA A 136 2.05 -12.10 4.30
N ILE A 137 3.00 -11.77 5.17
CA ILE A 137 4.38 -11.47 4.78
C ILE A 137 4.93 -12.70 4.03
N ASN A 138 5.66 -12.46 2.96
CA ASN A 138 6.20 -13.45 2.02
C ASN A 138 5.19 -14.06 1.05
N ASP A 139 3.93 -13.66 1.10
CA ASP A 139 2.98 -14.07 0.06
C ASP A 139 3.46 -13.57 -1.30
N SER A 140 3.25 -14.38 -2.33
CA SER A 140 3.65 -14.04 -3.69
C SER A 140 2.78 -12.91 -4.24
N VAL A 141 3.40 -12.03 -5.00
CA VAL A 141 2.72 -10.95 -5.74
C VAL A 141 2.96 -11.19 -7.22
N ALA A 142 1.87 -11.26 -7.99
CA ALA A 142 1.95 -11.42 -9.44
C ALA A 142 1.19 -10.30 -10.11
N ILE A 143 1.85 -9.59 -11.01
CA ILE A 143 1.21 -8.60 -11.88
C ILE A 143 0.71 -9.34 -13.12
N LEU A 144 -0.59 -9.35 -13.28
CA LEU A 144 -1.28 -10.13 -14.30
C LEU A 144 -1.34 -9.41 -15.63
#